data_9aaa1a7a7e5297a12bc343a8e457ceb5
#
_entry.id   9aaa1a7a7e5297a12bc343a8e457ceb5
#
_cell.length_a   1.000
_cell.length_b   1.000
_cell.length_c   1.000
_cell.angle_alpha   90.00
_cell.angle_beta   90.00
_cell.angle_gamma   90.00
#
_symmetry.space_group_name_H-M   'P 1'
#
loop_
_entity.id
_entity.type
_entity.pdbx_description
1 polymer ?
#
loop_
_entity_poly.entity_id
_entity_poly.type
_entity_poly.pdbx_seq_one_letter_code
_entity_poly.pdbx_strand_id
1 'polypeptide(L)'
;MNIKRSQVISQITGVSGLKIIKAILAGERDTAKLAILCDKQILKNKYTEVVLSLEGHYKKEYLFALSQAVSGYTFYEDLCTQCEAEIQSLLEEMTKDLPTPQAMTPPRPIRHNVPKIDNLHTKLVTLTEGSDVARISGLSPVSFLKLMGEVGTNLSTFPTEKHFTSWAGLAPRKHQSGKLSKHKKNAKTVVGQIFREAAQSFATP
;
A
#
# COMPACT_ATOMS: atom_id res chain seq x y z
N MET A 1 -23.06 -4.87 15.55
CA MET A 1 -23.60 -6.13 14.94
C MET A 1 -23.00 -7.39 15.53
N ASN A 2 -22.30 -7.51 16.48
CA ASN A 2 -21.65 -8.69 17.09
C ASN A 2 -21.26 -9.84 16.07
N ILE A 3 -20.91 -9.46 14.85
CA ILE A 3 -20.47 -10.37 13.80
C ILE A 3 -18.96 -10.52 13.90
N LYS A 4 -18.48 -11.72 14.21
CA LYS A 4 -17.04 -12.00 14.45
C LYS A 4 -16.24 -12.28 13.17
N ARG A 5 -16.55 -11.61 12.05
CA ARG A 5 -15.94 -11.85 10.72
C ARG A 5 -14.41 -11.68 10.69
N SER A 6 -13.88 -10.73 11.43
CA SER A 6 -12.44 -10.45 11.46
C SER A 6 -11.57 -11.59 12.00
N GLN A 7 -12.19 -12.56 12.68
CA GLN A 7 -11.50 -13.76 13.16
C GLN A 7 -11.40 -14.86 12.11
N VAL A 8 -12.28 -14.86 11.11
CA VAL A 8 -12.38 -15.92 10.08
C VAL A 8 -11.90 -15.45 8.71
N ILE A 9 -12.20 -14.20 8.36
CA ILE A 9 -11.78 -13.57 7.12
C ILE A 9 -10.73 -12.50 7.47
N SER A 10 -9.50 -12.71 7.07
CA SER A 10 -8.35 -11.83 7.39
C SER A 10 -8.52 -10.39 6.92
N GLN A 11 -9.25 -10.18 5.81
CA GLN A 11 -9.47 -8.86 5.24
C GLN A 11 -10.94 -8.61 4.92
N ILE A 12 -11.59 -7.76 5.72
CA ILE A 12 -13.03 -7.45 5.60
C ILE A 12 -13.31 -6.66 4.31
N THR A 13 -12.40 -5.80 3.90
CA THR A 13 -12.49 -5.01 2.66
C THR A 13 -12.02 -5.77 1.42
N GLY A 14 -11.59 -7.03 1.56
CA GLY A 14 -11.28 -7.89 0.42
C GLY A 14 -12.53 -8.30 -0.38
N VAL A 15 -12.33 -8.91 -1.54
CA VAL A 15 -13.40 -9.29 -2.48
C VAL A 15 -14.55 -10.03 -1.82
N SER A 16 -14.26 -11.09 -1.04
CA SER A 16 -15.26 -11.88 -0.30
C SER A 16 -15.97 -11.04 0.75
N GLY A 17 -15.22 -10.25 1.50
CA GLY A 17 -15.74 -9.39 2.55
C GLY A 17 -16.75 -8.35 2.03
N LEU A 18 -16.39 -7.64 0.97
CA LEU A 18 -17.28 -6.64 0.37
C LEU A 18 -18.52 -7.26 -0.27
N LYS A 19 -18.42 -8.43 -0.91
CA LYS A 19 -19.58 -9.16 -1.44
C LYS A 19 -20.59 -9.46 -0.34
N ILE A 20 -20.13 -9.97 0.79
CA ILE A 20 -20.99 -10.30 1.94
C ILE A 20 -21.62 -9.04 2.54
N ILE A 21 -20.83 -7.96 2.70
CA ILE A 21 -21.34 -6.69 3.22
C ILE A 21 -22.43 -6.13 2.31
N LYS A 22 -22.22 -6.12 1.00
CA LYS A 22 -23.23 -5.67 0.03
C LYS A 22 -24.49 -6.51 0.07
N ALA A 23 -24.39 -7.85 0.19
CA ALA A 23 -25.54 -8.73 0.33
C ALA A 23 -26.30 -8.48 1.64
N ILE A 24 -25.62 -8.26 2.76
CA ILE A 24 -26.24 -7.87 4.04
C ILE A 24 -27.01 -6.55 3.90
N LEU A 25 -26.43 -5.55 3.23
CA LEU A 25 -27.09 -4.26 3.00
C LEU A 25 -28.28 -4.40 2.05
N ALA A 26 -28.23 -5.33 1.10
CA ALA A 26 -29.33 -5.67 0.19
C ALA A 26 -30.46 -6.47 0.88
N GLY A 27 -30.29 -6.84 2.15
CA GLY A 27 -31.34 -7.52 2.93
C GLY A 27 -31.13 -9.02 3.13
N GLU A 28 -30.04 -9.61 2.62
CA GLU A 28 -29.77 -11.04 2.89
C GLU A 28 -29.40 -11.27 4.36
N ARG A 29 -29.98 -12.32 4.96
CA ARG A 29 -29.80 -12.69 6.37
C ARG A 29 -29.46 -14.17 6.55
N ASP A 30 -29.63 -14.96 5.50
CA ASP A 30 -29.26 -16.38 5.52
C ASP A 30 -27.74 -16.51 5.54
N THR A 31 -27.22 -16.99 6.67
CA THR A 31 -25.77 -17.13 6.88
C THR A 31 -25.13 -18.11 5.91
N ALA A 32 -25.86 -19.16 5.46
CA ALA A 32 -25.37 -20.10 4.47
C ALA A 32 -25.22 -19.43 3.09
N LYS A 33 -26.21 -18.64 2.66
CA LYS A 33 -26.15 -17.86 1.41
C LYS A 33 -25.03 -16.81 1.46
N LEU A 34 -24.88 -16.13 2.58
CA LEU A 34 -23.80 -15.17 2.78
C LEU A 34 -22.43 -15.85 2.75
N ALA A 35 -22.28 -17.03 3.33
CA ALA A 35 -21.03 -17.77 3.35
C ALA A 35 -20.58 -18.16 1.93
N ILE A 36 -21.49 -18.58 1.05
CA ILE A 36 -21.18 -18.97 -0.34
C ILE A 36 -20.53 -17.83 -1.14
N LEU A 37 -20.66 -16.57 -0.72
CA LEU A 37 -20.00 -15.43 -1.34
C LEU A 37 -18.48 -15.35 -1.05
N CYS A 38 -17.98 -16.18 -0.15
CA CYS A 38 -16.56 -16.31 0.13
C CYS A 38 -15.81 -17.01 -1.01
N ASP A 39 -14.50 -16.80 -1.05
CA ASP A 39 -13.60 -17.55 -1.92
C ASP A 39 -13.69 -19.06 -1.67
N LYS A 40 -13.59 -19.86 -2.75
CA LYS A 40 -13.70 -21.32 -2.69
C LYS A 40 -12.71 -21.96 -1.71
N GLN A 41 -11.51 -21.41 -1.60
CA GLN A 41 -10.49 -21.91 -0.69
C GLN A 41 -10.88 -21.69 0.79
N ILE A 42 -11.51 -20.54 1.10
CA ILE A 42 -12.02 -20.24 2.43
C ILE A 42 -13.16 -21.19 2.77
N LEU A 43 -14.09 -21.41 1.83
CA LEU A 43 -15.21 -22.33 2.00
C LEU A 43 -14.77 -23.76 2.26
N LYS A 44 -13.78 -24.24 1.49
CA LYS A 44 -13.26 -25.60 1.66
C LYS A 44 -12.71 -25.84 3.06
N ASN A 45 -12.06 -24.86 3.66
CA ASN A 45 -11.32 -25.04 4.91
C ASN A 45 -12.08 -24.56 6.15
N LYS A 46 -13.00 -23.59 6.01
CA LYS A 46 -13.60 -22.87 7.15
C LYS A 46 -15.09 -22.58 6.99
N TYR A 47 -15.83 -23.38 6.21
CA TYR A 47 -17.25 -23.13 5.93
C TYR A 47 -18.08 -22.93 7.21
N THR A 48 -18.00 -23.86 8.15
CA THR A 48 -18.77 -23.81 9.40
C THR A 48 -18.41 -22.59 10.24
N GLU A 49 -17.12 -22.24 10.32
CA GLU A 49 -16.66 -21.07 11.05
C GLU A 49 -17.17 -19.77 10.39
N VAL A 50 -17.21 -19.72 9.05
CA VAL A 50 -17.75 -18.58 8.31
C VAL A 50 -19.24 -18.42 8.59
N VAL A 51 -20.04 -19.50 8.52
CA VAL A 51 -21.48 -19.47 8.79
C VAL A 51 -21.75 -18.95 10.20
N LEU A 52 -21.10 -19.54 11.21
CA LEU A 52 -21.23 -19.14 12.62
C LEU A 52 -20.78 -17.68 12.85
N SER A 53 -19.74 -17.25 12.15
CA SER A 53 -19.23 -15.87 12.27
C SER A 53 -20.18 -14.82 11.70
N LEU A 54 -21.10 -15.21 10.83
CA LEU A 54 -22.12 -14.35 10.22
C LEU A 54 -23.41 -14.27 11.02
N GLU A 55 -23.57 -15.11 12.04
CA GLU A 55 -24.67 -14.96 12.98
C GLU A 55 -24.50 -13.67 13.80
N GLY A 56 -25.54 -12.85 13.83
CA GLY A 56 -25.46 -11.57 14.53
C GLY A 56 -26.74 -10.76 14.50
N HIS A 57 -26.72 -9.63 15.17
CA HIS A 57 -27.85 -8.72 15.25
C HIS A 57 -27.80 -7.67 14.14
N TYR A 58 -28.74 -7.75 13.21
CA TYR A 58 -28.89 -6.82 12.08
C TYR A 58 -29.84 -5.67 12.40
N LYS A 59 -29.58 -4.93 13.50
CA LYS A 59 -30.38 -3.76 13.89
C LYS A 59 -30.24 -2.64 12.87
N LYS A 60 -31.29 -1.84 12.74
CA LYS A 60 -31.41 -0.75 11.74
C LYS A 60 -30.25 0.25 11.85
N GLU A 61 -29.88 0.59 13.09
CA GLU A 61 -28.80 1.53 13.39
C GLU A 61 -27.44 1.01 12.90
N TYR A 62 -27.18 -0.30 13.09
CA TYR A 62 -25.93 -0.92 12.64
C TYR A 62 -25.85 -1.05 11.12
N LEU A 63 -26.99 -1.33 10.47
CA LEU A 63 -27.05 -1.38 9.00
C LEU A 63 -26.87 0.00 8.41
N PHE A 64 -27.44 1.02 9.01
CA PHE A 64 -27.22 2.41 8.60
C PHE A 64 -25.74 2.80 8.73
N ALA A 65 -25.11 2.56 9.88
CA ALA A 65 -23.68 2.84 10.07
C ALA A 65 -22.79 2.05 9.09
N LEU A 66 -23.14 0.78 8.81
CA LEU A 66 -22.43 -0.04 7.83
C LEU A 66 -22.58 0.52 6.42
N SER A 67 -23.78 0.97 6.04
CA SER A 67 -24.03 1.61 4.75
C SER A 67 -23.19 2.87 4.57
N GLN A 68 -23.13 3.74 5.59
CA GLN A 68 -22.28 4.95 5.56
C GLN A 68 -20.80 4.60 5.43
N ALA A 69 -20.32 3.60 6.17
CA ALA A 69 -18.92 3.16 6.09
C ALA A 69 -18.57 2.59 4.70
N VAL A 70 -19.47 1.83 4.09
CA VAL A 70 -19.27 1.30 2.72
C VAL A 70 -19.29 2.42 1.69
N SER A 71 -20.19 3.39 1.81
CA SER A 71 -20.24 4.55 0.91
C SER A 71 -18.95 5.36 0.98
N GLY A 72 -18.45 5.63 2.19
CA GLY A 72 -17.15 6.31 2.37
C GLY A 72 -15.99 5.50 1.79
N TYR A 73 -15.97 4.19 2.03
CA TYR A 73 -14.94 3.31 1.48
C TYR A 73 -14.94 3.34 -0.06
N THR A 74 -16.12 3.19 -0.68
CA THR A 74 -16.25 3.20 -2.15
C THR A 74 -15.83 4.55 -2.72
N PHE A 75 -16.23 5.65 -2.08
CA PHE A 75 -15.82 7.00 -2.49
C PHE A 75 -14.29 7.16 -2.52
N TYR A 76 -13.59 6.70 -1.47
CA TYR A 76 -12.13 6.79 -1.44
C TYR A 76 -11.45 5.81 -2.41
N GLU A 77 -12.02 4.62 -2.64
CA GLU A 77 -11.55 3.69 -3.68
C GLU A 77 -11.62 4.32 -5.08
N ASP A 78 -12.72 5.02 -5.38
CA ASP A 78 -12.89 5.73 -6.66
C ASP A 78 -11.87 6.86 -6.81
N LEU A 79 -11.62 7.63 -5.75
CA LEU A 79 -10.57 8.66 -5.76
C LEU A 79 -9.17 8.07 -5.97
N CYS A 80 -8.85 6.96 -5.31
CA CYS A 80 -7.59 6.25 -5.52
C CYS A 80 -7.45 5.80 -6.98
N THR A 81 -8.51 5.26 -7.57
CA THR A 81 -8.51 4.83 -8.97
C THR A 81 -8.28 6.01 -9.93
N GLN A 82 -8.86 7.18 -9.66
CA GLN A 82 -8.62 8.39 -10.44
C GLN A 82 -7.16 8.85 -10.32
N CYS A 83 -6.60 8.85 -9.11
CA CYS A 83 -5.18 9.18 -8.91
C CYS A 83 -4.25 8.19 -9.62
N GLU A 84 -4.56 6.89 -9.59
CA GLU A 84 -3.80 5.86 -10.30
C GLU A 84 -3.81 6.09 -11.82
N ALA A 85 -4.96 6.44 -12.38
CA ALA A 85 -5.09 6.75 -13.81
C ALA A 85 -4.29 8.00 -14.20
N GLU A 86 -4.32 9.04 -13.37
CA GLU A 86 -3.54 10.27 -13.60
C GLU A 86 -2.04 10.01 -13.51
N ILE A 87 -1.59 9.25 -12.51
CA ILE A 87 -0.17 8.85 -12.40
C ILE A 87 0.25 8.00 -13.60
N GLN A 88 -0.61 7.09 -14.06
CA GLN A 88 -0.37 6.28 -15.25
C GLN A 88 -0.14 7.17 -16.48
N SER A 89 -1.04 8.13 -16.72
CA SER A 89 -0.97 9.07 -17.85
C SER A 89 0.30 9.92 -17.79
N LEU A 90 0.62 10.46 -16.61
CA LEU A 90 1.82 11.27 -16.39
C LEU A 90 3.12 10.48 -16.66
N LEU A 91 3.19 9.24 -16.15
CA LEU A 91 4.34 8.37 -16.38
C LEU A 91 4.49 8.00 -17.87
N GLU A 92 3.39 7.81 -18.60
CA GLU A 92 3.38 7.57 -20.04
C GLU A 92 3.90 8.77 -20.81
N GLU A 93 3.45 9.96 -20.48
CA GLU A 93 3.93 11.20 -21.08
C GLU A 93 5.42 11.40 -20.83
N MET A 94 5.87 11.23 -19.58
CA MET A 94 7.28 11.41 -19.20
C MET A 94 8.23 10.39 -19.85
N THR A 95 7.74 9.20 -20.18
CA THR A 95 8.58 8.11 -20.74
C THR A 95 8.47 7.98 -22.26
N LYS A 96 7.59 8.74 -22.91
CA LYS A 96 7.22 8.59 -24.32
C LYS A 96 8.41 8.60 -25.29
N ASP A 97 9.33 9.53 -25.07
CA ASP A 97 10.47 9.76 -25.96
C ASP A 97 11.79 9.19 -25.39
N LEU A 98 11.73 8.45 -24.29
CA LEU A 98 12.91 7.89 -23.64
C LEU A 98 13.17 6.44 -24.09
N PRO A 99 14.44 6.04 -24.23
CA PRO A 99 14.80 4.67 -24.57
C PRO A 99 14.44 3.71 -23.45
N THR A 100 13.68 2.65 -23.77
CA THR A 100 13.34 1.60 -22.80
C THR A 100 14.57 0.75 -22.48
N PRO A 101 14.87 0.46 -21.21
CA PRO A 101 16.00 -0.38 -20.82
C PRO A 101 15.90 -1.79 -21.41
N GLN A 102 17.01 -2.31 -21.97
CA GLN A 102 17.01 -3.56 -22.74
C GLN A 102 16.87 -4.85 -21.91
N ALA A 103 17.29 -4.86 -20.66
CA ALA A 103 17.24 -6.05 -19.82
C ALA A 103 16.91 -5.67 -18.38
N MET A 104 15.73 -6.05 -17.94
CA MET A 104 15.29 -5.81 -16.56
C MET A 104 14.86 -7.13 -15.92
N THR A 105 15.37 -7.36 -14.71
CA THR A 105 14.84 -8.45 -13.87
C THR A 105 13.56 -7.93 -13.20
N PRO A 106 12.41 -8.56 -13.43
CA PRO A 106 11.18 -8.14 -12.79
C PRO A 106 11.33 -8.23 -11.27
N PRO A 107 10.87 -7.22 -10.52
CA PRO A 107 10.90 -7.25 -9.06
C PRO A 107 9.92 -8.31 -8.55
N ARG A 108 10.09 -8.72 -7.29
CA ARG A 108 9.15 -9.64 -6.65
C ARG A 108 7.74 -9.05 -6.69
N PRO A 109 6.73 -9.82 -7.13
CA PRO A 109 5.37 -9.32 -7.22
C PRO A 109 4.81 -9.04 -5.80
N ILE A 110 4.32 -7.82 -5.60
CA ILE A 110 3.56 -7.46 -4.41
C ILE A 110 2.09 -7.74 -4.71
N ARG A 111 1.40 -8.47 -3.82
CA ARG A 111 0.04 -8.96 -4.07
C ARG A 111 -1.06 -8.09 -3.47
N HIS A 112 -0.74 -7.22 -2.52
CA HIS A 112 -1.73 -6.45 -1.77
C HIS A 112 -1.37 -4.96 -1.73
N ASN A 113 -2.37 -4.09 -1.78
CA ASN A 113 -2.24 -2.63 -1.68
C ASN A 113 -1.23 -2.02 -2.68
N VAL A 114 -1.23 -2.53 -3.90
CA VAL A 114 -0.39 -2.04 -5.00
C VAL A 114 -1.25 -1.18 -5.92
N PRO A 115 -0.78 0.02 -6.32
CA PRO A 115 -1.47 0.81 -7.31
C PRO A 115 -1.55 0.07 -8.65
N LYS A 116 -2.69 0.20 -9.33
CA LYS A 116 -2.94 -0.42 -10.63
C LYS A 116 -2.36 0.44 -11.74
N ILE A 117 -1.05 0.43 -11.86
CA ILE A 117 -0.29 1.18 -12.86
C ILE A 117 0.46 0.17 -13.74
N ASP A 118 0.18 0.19 -15.03
CA ASP A 118 0.77 -0.74 -15.99
C ASP A 118 2.26 -0.46 -16.17
N ASN A 119 3.06 -1.53 -16.12
CA ASN A 119 4.51 -1.46 -16.33
C ASN A 119 5.24 -0.43 -15.44
N LEU A 120 4.72 -0.19 -14.22
CA LEU A 120 5.26 0.81 -13.28
C LEU A 120 6.78 0.70 -13.13
N HIS A 121 7.31 -0.50 -12.89
CA HIS A 121 8.75 -0.71 -12.70
C HIS A 121 9.55 -0.26 -13.93
N THR A 122 9.14 -0.68 -15.13
CA THR A 122 9.81 -0.30 -16.38
C THR A 122 9.82 1.21 -16.59
N LYS A 123 8.67 1.87 -16.40
CA LYS A 123 8.55 3.31 -16.53
C LYS A 123 9.50 4.06 -15.58
N LEU A 124 9.57 3.64 -14.31
CA LEU A 124 10.43 4.26 -13.31
C LEU A 124 11.92 4.10 -13.65
N VAL A 125 12.34 2.91 -14.09
CA VAL A 125 13.73 2.66 -14.51
C VAL A 125 14.08 3.45 -15.79
N THR A 126 13.12 3.61 -16.70
CA THR A 126 13.27 4.46 -17.89
C THR A 126 13.55 5.91 -17.49
N LEU A 127 12.78 6.45 -16.55
CA LEU A 127 12.93 7.83 -16.04
C LEU A 127 14.25 8.09 -15.31
N THR A 128 14.90 7.04 -14.82
CA THR A 128 16.19 7.11 -14.11
C THR A 128 17.35 6.60 -14.97
N GLU A 129 17.22 6.63 -16.29
CA GLU A 129 18.26 6.26 -17.25
C GLU A 129 18.85 4.86 -16.97
N GLY A 130 18.02 3.91 -16.58
CA GLY A 130 18.42 2.54 -16.29
C GLY A 130 18.79 2.25 -14.83
N SER A 131 18.75 3.25 -13.94
CA SER A 131 19.01 3.04 -12.51
C SER A 131 17.80 2.39 -11.83
N ASP A 132 17.95 1.14 -11.39
CA ASP A 132 16.87 0.35 -10.78
C ASP A 132 16.96 0.31 -9.25
N VAL A 133 16.27 1.24 -8.62
CA VAL A 133 16.18 1.36 -7.15
C VAL A 133 15.41 0.17 -6.54
N ALA A 134 14.50 -0.44 -7.28
CA ALA A 134 13.73 -1.61 -6.79
C ALA A 134 14.57 -2.89 -6.66
N ARG A 135 15.81 -2.91 -7.17
CA ARG A 135 16.78 -4.00 -6.93
C ARG A 135 17.36 -4.00 -5.51
N ILE A 136 17.26 -2.87 -4.82
CA ILE A 136 17.68 -2.78 -3.43
C ILE A 136 16.68 -3.55 -2.57
N SER A 137 17.14 -4.53 -1.80
CA SER A 137 16.27 -5.29 -0.90
C SER A 137 15.49 -4.35 0.03
N GLY A 138 14.21 -4.66 0.24
CA GLY A 138 13.31 -3.82 1.03
C GLY A 138 12.70 -2.64 0.28
N LEU A 139 13.16 -2.33 -0.93
CA LEU A 139 12.51 -1.37 -1.82
C LEU A 139 11.71 -2.07 -2.90
N SER A 140 10.58 -1.50 -3.24
CA SER A 140 9.64 -2.01 -4.24
C SER A 140 9.42 -0.95 -5.32
N PRO A 141 8.83 -1.29 -6.48
CA PRO A 141 8.42 -0.28 -7.45
C PRO A 141 7.50 0.81 -6.86
N VAL A 142 6.65 0.45 -5.89
CA VAL A 142 5.80 1.43 -5.18
C VAL A 142 6.63 2.35 -4.29
N SER A 143 7.63 1.82 -3.60
CA SER A 143 8.58 2.64 -2.82
C SER A 143 9.38 3.56 -3.72
N PHE A 144 9.77 3.07 -4.90
CA PHE A 144 10.46 3.84 -5.91
C PHE A 144 9.59 4.98 -6.45
N LEU A 145 8.33 4.71 -6.79
CA LEU A 145 7.38 5.76 -7.18
C LEU A 145 7.24 6.84 -6.11
N LYS A 146 7.08 6.45 -4.84
CA LYS A 146 7.02 7.38 -3.72
C LYS A 146 8.29 8.22 -3.59
N LEU A 147 9.47 7.60 -3.74
CA LEU A 147 10.74 8.31 -3.71
C LEU A 147 10.82 9.34 -4.84
N MET A 148 10.43 8.98 -6.06
CA MET A 148 10.40 9.90 -7.18
C MET A 148 9.40 11.05 -6.99
N GLY A 149 8.23 10.78 -6.41
CA GLY A 149 7.25 11.81 -6.09
C GLY A 149 7.75 12.84 -5.06
N GLU A 150 8.61 12.43 -4.12
CA GLU A 150 9.16 13.30 -3.08
C GLU A 150 10.44 14.05 -3.53
N VAL A 151 11.27 13.40 -4.33
CA VAL A 151 12.62 13.89 -4.66
C VAL A 151 12.70 14.42 -6.10
N GLY A 152 11.79 13.99 -6.95
CA GLY A 152 11.86 14.21 -8.40
C GLY A 152 12.78 13.22 -9.11
N THR A 153 12.94 13.39 -10.41
CA THR A 153 13.82 12.57 -11.26
C THR A 153 15.27 13.05 -11.25
N ASN A 154 15.52 14.28 -10.78
CA ASN A 154 16.84 14.89 -10.80
C ASN A 154 17.37 15.13 -9.38
N LEU A 155 18.46 14.45 -9.04
CA LEU A 155 19.16 14.56 -7.76
C LEU A 155 20.24 15.66 -7.71
N SER A 156 20.43 16.43 -8.78
CA SER A 156 21.48 17.48 -8.85
C SER A 156 21.33 18.59 -7.78
N THR A 157 20.14 18.72 -7.21
CA THR A 157 19.88 19.61 -6.06
C THR A 157 20.69 19.23 -4.82
N PHE A 158 21.15 17.98 -4.73
CA PHE A 158 21.97 17.49 -3.62
C PHE A 158 23.44 17.38 -4.07
N PRO A 159 24.33 18.28 -3.61
CA PRO A 159 25.73 18.27 -4.03
C PRO A 159 26.48 16.97 -3.69
N THR A 160 26.06 16.27 -2.63
CA THR A 160 26.62 14.98 -2.21
C THR A 160 25.56 14.09 -1.56
N GLU A 161 25.85 12.79 -1.46
CA GLU A 161 25.02 11.82 -0.73
C GLU A 161 24.80 12.22 0.74
N LYS A 162 25.73 12.94 1.37
CA LYS A 162 25.60 13.44 2.75
C LYS A 162 24.52 14.52 2.87
N HIS A 163 24.38 15.38 1.85
CA HIS A 163 23.31 16.38 1.81
C HIS A 163 21.95 15.69 1.68
N PHE A 164 21.85 14.69 0.79
CA PHE A 164 20.64 13.91 0.62
C PHE A 164 20.22 13.17 1.90
N THR A 165 21.16 12.43 2.53
CA THR A 165 20.88 11.68 3.77
C THR A 165 20.53 12.59 4.94
N SER A 166 21.15 13.77 5.02
CA SER A 166 20.81 14.79 6.01
C SER A 166 19.41 15.36 5.80
N TRP A 167 19.06 15.69 4.55
CA TRP A 167 17.74 16.15 4.18
C TRP A 167 16.67 15.07 4.44
N ALA A 168 16.94 13.82 4.08
CA ALA A 168 16.07 12.67 4.33
C ALA A 168 15.90 12.35 5.83
N GLY A 169 16.66 13.01 6.73
CA GLY A 169 16.61 12.76 8.17
C GLY A 169 17.18 11.41 8.57
N LEU A 170 18.11 10.87 7.78
CA LEU A 170 18.80 9.60 8.01
C LEU A 170 20.14 9.79 8.73
N ALA A 171 20.76 10.98 8.56
CA ALA A 171 22.03 11.28 9.21
C ALA A 171 21.89 11.35 10.74
N PRO A 172 22.78 10.68 11.51
CA PRO A 172 22.74 10.77 12.95
C PRO A 172 23.08 12.20 13.40
N ARG A 173 22.16 12.82 14.14
CA ARG A 173 22.36 14.16 14.72
C ARG A 173 22.84 14.00 16.16
N LYS A 174 24.15 14.13 16.36
CA LYS A 174 24.73 14.27 17.70
C LYS A 174 24.99 15.76 17.97
N HIS A 175 24.30 16.32 18.96
CA HIS A 175 24.67 17.59 19.54
C HIS A 175 25.39 17.27 20.87
N GLN A 176 26.71 17.32 20.85
CA GLN A 176 27.55 17.15 22.04
C GLN A 176 28.20 18.49 22.33
N SER A 177 27.86 19.08 23.47
CA SER A 177 28.54 20.23 24.03
C SER A 177 29.10 19.83 25.41
N GLY A 178 30.38 19.63 25.50
CA GLY A 178 31.05 19.15 26.72
C GLY A 178 30.51 17.80 27.21
N LYS A 179 30.11 17.70 28.47
CA LYS A 179 29.58 16.47 29.10
C LYS A 179 28.11 16.19 28.80
N LEU A 180 27.40 17.14 28.17
CA LEU A 180 25.94 17.01 27.86
C LEU A 180 25.75 16.53 26.43
N SER A 181 25.27 15.32 26.26
CA SER A 181 24.81 14.77 24.97
C SER A 181 23.28 14.87 24.89
N LYS A 182 22.75 15.70 24.02
CA LYS A 182 21.32 15.76 23.71
C LYS A 182 21.05 15.09 22.37
N HIS A 183 20.28 14.01 22.37
CA HIS A 183 19.76 13.42 21.15
C HIS A 183 18.56 14.27 20.64
N LYS A 184 18.76 14.98 19.55
CA LYS A 184 17.66 15.64 18.86
C LYS A 184 17.03 14.60 17.92
N LYS A 185 15.70 14.38 18.05
CA LYS A 185 14.98 13.50 17.13
C LYS A 185 15.11 14.03 15.69
N ASN A 186 15.45 13.14 14.76
CA ASN A 186 15.48 13.48 13.34
C ASN A 186 14.08 13.85 12.85
N ALA A 187 13.99 14.76 11.88
CA ALA A 187 12.75 15.02 11.19
C ALA A 187 12.24 13.71 10.54
N LYS A 188 10.95 13.44 10.71
CA LYS A 188 10.31 12.30 10.05
C LYS A 188 9.93 12.73 8.63
N THR A 189 10.78 12.43 7.66
CA THR A 189 10.47 12.62 6.24
C THR A 189 9.91 11.32 5.66
N VAL A 190 9.09 11.40 4.64
CA VAL A 190 8.57 10.23 3.90
C VAL A 190 9.72 9.42 3.32
N VAL A 191 10.69 10.08 2.70
CA VAL A 191 11.90 9.46 2.15
C VAL A 191 12.69 8.72 3.24
N GLY A 192 12.94 9.37 4.37
CA GLY A 192 13.64 8.74 5.49
C GLY A 192 12.86 7.56 6.10
N GLN A 193 11.54 7.57 6.04
CA GLN A 193 10.72 6.44 6.48
C GLN A 193 10.87 5.26 5.53
N ILE A 194 10.79 5.48 4.22
CA ILE A 194 10.98 4.43 3.20
C ILE A 194 12.31 3.71 3.40
N PHE A 195 13.41 4.46 3.56
CA PHE A 195 14.73 3.85 3.78
C PHE A 195 14.85 3.12 5.12
N ARG A 196 14.20 3.60 6.19
CA ARG A 196 14.17 2.90 7.49
C ARG A 196 13.38 1.60 7.40
N GLU A 197 12.26 1.58 6.72
CA GLU A 197 11.46 0.37 6.47
C GLU A 197 12.24 -0.65 5.64
N ALA A 198 12.91 -0.19 4.58
CA ALA A 198 13.80 -1.03 3.79
C ALA A 198 14.92 -1.64 4.67
N ALA A 199 15.58 -0.83 5.50
CA ALA A 199 16.63 -1.30 6.40
C ALA A 199 16.11 -2.34 7.42
N GLN A 200 14.89 -2.18 7.93
CA GLN A 200 14.27 -3.16 8.82
C GLN A 200 14.04 -4.52 8.15
N SER A 201 13.75 -4.53 6.84
CA SER A 201 13.57 -5.79 6.09
C SER A 201 14.84 -6.64 6.02
N PHE A 202 16.02 -6.07 6.23
CA PHE A 202 17.27 -6.81 6.34
C PHE A 202 17.49 -7.42 7.74
N ALA A 203 16.89 -6.83 8.76
CA ALA A 203 17.04 -7.27 10.15
C ALA A 203 16.10 -8.42 10.53
N THR A 204 15.03 -8.63 9.74
CA THR A 204 14.07 -9.72 9.90
C THR A 204 14.24 -10.70 8.74
N PRO A 205 14.92 -11.84 8.95
CA PRO A 205 15.13 -12.86 7.93
C PRO A 205 13.82 -13.57 7.52
#